data_972bd4d198fb0b565069b0d39aed7f6c
#
_entry.id   972bd4d198fb0b565069b0d39aed7f6c
#
_cell.length_a   1.000
_cell.length_b   1.000
_cell.length_c   1.000
_cell.angle_alpha   90.00
_cell.angle_beta   90.00
_cell.angle_gamma   90.00
#
_symmetry.space_group_name_H-M   'P 1'
#
loop_
_entity.id
_entity.type
_entity.pdbx_description
1 polymer ?
#
loop_
_entity_poly.entity_id
_entity_poly.type
_entity_poly.pdbx_seq_one_letter_code
_entity_poly.pdbx_strand_id
1 'polypeptide(L)'
;MEEIKVFSPATVANVACGFDVLGFCLDGIGDEMIIRKSKDKGVRITVSDGYDLPLDIDKNIAGVSAKALYEKANPDFGFELEIYKRIKPGSGIGSSAASAVGSVFGMNQLLGKPFNQNELIEFAMKGEALASAAEHADNIAPALLGGFTLVKNLKPLRILQIPSPEDLYAVIVHQQIEIKTSEARSVLPAQIKLKDATTQWANLGSLIHALHTNDYA
;
A
#
# COMPACT_ATOMS: atom_id res chain seq x y z
N MET A 1 10.45 -20.48 11.51
CA MET A 1 10.23 -19.14 12.13
C MET A 1 8.81 -19.11 12.65
N GLU A 2 8.61 -18.76 13.91
CA GLU A 2 7.28 -18.74 14.58
C GLU A 2 6.74 -17.32 14.74
N GLU A 3 7.62 -16.33 14.63
CA GLU A 3 7.29 -14.91 14.76
C GLU A 3 8.11 -14.09 13.77
N ILE A 4 7.55 -12.99 13.30
CA ILE A 4 8.25 -11.97 12.50
C ILE A 4 7.80 -10.58 12.92
N LYS A 5 8.76 -9.65 12.99
CA LYS A 5 8.50 -8.21 13.06
C LYS A 5 8.65 -7.62 11.66
N VAL A 6 7.66 -6.85 11.23
CA VAL A 6 7.59 -6.21 9.92
C VAL A 6 7.51 -4.71 10.10
N PHE A 7 8.31 -3.97 9.36
CA PHE A 7 8.14 -2.55 9.12
C PHE A 7 7.48 -2.36 7.76
N SER A 8 6.37 -1.62 7.71
CA SER A 8 5.64 -1.32 6.49
C SER A 8 5.66 0.18 6.24
N PRO A 9 6.33 0.67 5.19
CA PRO A 9 6.57 2.09 4.97
C PRO A 9 5.30 2.85 4.62
N ALA A 10 5.29 4.14 4.95
CA ALA A 10 4.36 5.10 4.36
C ALA A 10 4.65 5.28 2.87
N THR A 11 3.65 5.73 2.12
CA THR A 11 3.75 5.90 0.67
C THR A 11 3.12 7.20 0.22
N VAL A 12 3.60 7.71 -0.90
CA VAL A 12 3.01 8.84 -1.62
C VAL A 12 2.52 8.31 -2.96
N ALA A 13 1.23 8.45 -3.22
CA ALA A 13 0.62 8.09 -4.49
C ALA A 13 0.33 9.33 -5.34
N ASN A 14 -0.04 9.09 -6.59
CA ASN A 14 -0.35 10.10 -7.59
C ASN A 14 0.84 10.92 -8.08
N VAL A 15 1.74 11.34 -7.22
CA VAL A 15 2.97 12.10 -7.54
C VAL A 15 2.69 13.16 -8.62
N ALA A 16 1.71 14.04 -8.37
CA ALA A 16 1.18 15.04 -9.29
C ALA A 16 0.70 14.48 -10.65
N CYS A 17 1.62 14.23 -11.58
CA CYS A 17 1.30 13.78 -12.94
C CYS A 17 1.04 12.26 -13.07
N GLY A 18 1.23 11.48 -12.02
CA GLY A 18 1.02 10.04 -12.03
C GLY A 18 -0.29 9.58 -11.38
N PHE A 19 -1.37 10.37 -11.52
CA PHE A 19 -2.66 10.07 -10.89
C PHE A 19 -3.12 8.62 -11.12
N ASP A 20 -3.38 7.90 -10.02
CA ASP A 20 -3.80 6.48 -9.96
C ASP A 20 -2.80 5.45 -10.53
N VAL A 21 -1.62 5.87 -10.97
CA VAL A 21 -0.64 4.95 -11.57
C VAL A 21 0.74 4.99 -10.95
N LEU A 22 1.15 6.10 -10.34
CA LEU A 22 2.50 6.28 -9.81
C LEU A 22 2.48 6.44 -8.29
N GLY A 23 3.41 5.77 -7.62
CA GLY A 23 3.65 5.95 -6.20
C GLY A 23 5.08 5.65 -5.82
N PHE A 24 5.49 6.10 -4.63
CA PHE A 24 6.78 5.74 -4.04
C PHE A 24 6.66 5.56 -2.52
N CYS A 25 7.57 4.77 -1.95
CA CYS A 25 7.64 4.61 -0.50
C CYS A 25 8.52 5.68 0.15
N LEU A 26 8.20 5.99 1.41
CA LEU A 26 9.00 6.90 2.25
C LEU A 26 9.94 6.08 3.13
N ASP A 27 11.17 6.52 3.24
CA ASP A 27 12.12 5.92 4.18
C ASP A 27 11.90 6.47 5.61
N GLY A 28 12.07 5.61 6.60
CA GLY A 28 12.03 5.99 8.03
C GLY A 28 10.64 6.27 8.61
N ILE A 29 9.59 6.35 7.81
CA ILE A 29 8.19 6.56 8.25
C ILE A 29 7.36 5.34 7.88
N GLY A 30 6.77 4.66 8.87
CA GLY A 30 5.97 3.46 8.61
C GLY A 30 5.32 2.90 9.86
N ASP A 31 4.49 1.90 9.66
CA ASP A 31 3.89 1.10 10.73
C ASP A 31 4.74 -0.12 11.06
N GLU A 32 4.61 -0.62 12.27
CA GLU A 32 5.22 -1.88 12.67
C GLU A 32 4.14 -2.92 12.94
N MET A 33 4.42 -4.17 12.60
CA MET A 33 3.58 -5.31 12.94
C MET A 33 4.41 -6.44 13.50
N ILE A 34 3.85 -7.15 14.48
CA ILE A 34 4.37 -8.43 14.94
C ILE A 34 3.35 -9.49 14.57
N ILE A 35 3.80 -10.49 13.83
CA ILE A 35 2.94 -11.58 13.37
C ILE A 35 3.49 -12.89 13.91
N ARG A 36 2.62 -13.68 14.56
CA ARG A 36 2.95 -14.97 15.15
C ARG A 36 2.09 -16.06 14.57
N LYS A 37 2.66 -17.25 14.44
CA LYS A 37 1.86 -18.46 14.23
C LYS A 37 1.08 -18.80 15.49
N SER A 38 -0.16 -19.24 15.32
CA SER A 38 -1.06 -19.68 16.39
C SER A 38 -1.48 -21.11 16.17
N LYS A 39 -1.71 -21.86 17.27
CA LYS A 39 -2.28 -23.22 17.21
C LYS A 39 -3.74 -23.20 16.77
N ASP A 40 -4.45 -22.14 17.10
CA ASP A 40 -5.84 -21.97 16.70
C ASP A 40 -5.90 -21.48 15.26
N LYS A 41 -6.68 -22.15 14.43
CA LYS A 41 -6.86 -21.78 13.02
C LYS A 41 -7.50 -20.40 12.86
N GLY A 42 -7.22 -19.75 11.75
CA GLY A 42 -7.73 -18.44 11.40
C GLY A 42 -6.71 -17.31 11.62
N VAL A 43 -7.18 -16.08 11.45
CA VAL A 43 -6.40 -14.87 11.66
C VAL A 43 -7.07 -14.05 12.76
N ARG A 44 -6.30 -13.54 13.71
CA ARG A 44 -6.77 -12.67 14.79
C ARG A 44 -5.88 -11.45 14.93
N ILE A 45 -6.47 -10.30 15.18
CA ILE A 45 -5.76 -9.11 15.60
C ILE A 45 -5.87 -9.04 17.11
N THR A 46 -4.74 -9.10 17.80
CA THR A 46 -4.66 -9.14 19.27
C THR A 46 -4.33 -7.78 19.88
N VAL A 47 -3.63 -6.95 19.14
CA VAL A 47 -3.24 -5.58 19.55
C VAL A 47 -3.42 -4.62 18.38
N SER A 48 -4.00 -3.46 18.67
CA SER A 48 -3.98 -2.29 17.80
C SER A 48 -3.57 -1.08 18.64
N ASP A 49 -2.35 -0.59 18.44
CA ASP A 49 -1.76 0.52 19.19
C ASP A 49 -1.52 1.73 18.29
N GLY A 50 -1.64 2.92 18.85
CA GLY A 50 -1.41 4.22 18.20
C GLY A 50 -2.67 4.92 17.73
N TYR A 51 -3.64 4.20 17.21
CA TYR A 51 -4.95 4.73 16.80
C TYR A 51 -6.04 3.68 17.08
N ASP A 52 -7.26 4.16 17.37
CA ASP A 52 -8.42 3.30 17.67
C ASP A 52 -8.93 2.61 16.39
N LEU A 53 -8.27 1.51 16.03
CA LEU A 53 -8.66 0.66 14.91
C LEU A 53 -9.35 -0.61 15.44
N PRO A 54 -10.39 -1.11 14.73
CA PRO A 54 -11.11 -2.31 15.15
C PRO A 54 -10.19 -3.53 15.17
N LEU A 55 -10.34 -4.39 16.21
CA LEU A 55 -9.73 -5.71 16.28
C LEU A 55 -10.49 -6.76 15.45
N ASP A 56 -11.72 -6.44 15.04
CA ASP A 56 -12.52 -7.25 14.13
C ASP A 56 -11.84 -7.32 12.77
N ILE A 57 -11.46 -8.54 12.35
CA ILE A 57 -10.69 -8.75 11.12
C ILE A 57 -11.43 -8.31 9.86
N ASP A 58 -12.75 -8.38 9.86
CA ASP A 58 -13.58 -8.01 8.70
C ASP A 58 -13.81 -6.48 8.61
N LYS A 59 -13.44 -5.75 9.66
CA LYS A 59 -13.50 -4.26 9.74
C LYS A 59 -12.13 -3.60 9.76
N ASN A 60 -11.06 -4.38 9.74
CA ASN A 60 -9.69 -3.90 9.77
C ASN A 60 -9.00 -4.23 8.44
N ILE A 61 -8.37 -3.24 7.84
CA ILE A 61 -7.71 -3.37 6.52
C ILE A 61 -6.63 -4.47 6.54
N ALA A 62 -5.78 -4.49 7.56
CA ALA A 62 -4.79 -5.55 7.74
C ALA A 62 -5.46 -6.92 7.91
N GLY A 63 -6.60 -6.97 8.64
CA GLY A 63 -7.37 -8.17 8.86
C GLY A 63 -7.95 -8.74 7.56
N VAL A 64 -8.60 -7.90 6.75
CA VAL A 64 -9.19 -8.31 5.46
C VAL A 64 -8.11 -8.82 4.50
N SER A 65 -6.98 -8.11 4.40
CA SER A 65 -5.84 -8.53 3.56
C SER A 65 -5.25 -9.86 4.04
N ALA A 66 -5.01 -9.98 5.35
CA ALA A 66 -4.50 -11.19 5.98
C ALA A 66 -5.43 -12.39 5.79
N LYS A 67 -6.75 -12.19 5.96
CA LYS A 67 -7.78 -13.21 5.74
C LYS A 67 -7.77 -13.72 4.30
N ALA A 68 -7.66 -12.82 3.33
CA ALA A 68 -7.62 -13.20 1.92
C ALA A 68 -6.41 -14.08 1.58
N LEU A 69 -5.24 -13.77 2.14
CA LEU A 69 -4.05 -14.59 2.00
C LEU A 69 -4.22 -15.93 2.74
N TYR A 70 -4.74 -15.89 3.98
CA TYR A 70 -4.96 -17.09 4.81
C TYR A 70 -5.87 -18.12 4.12
N GLU A 71 -7.00 -17.67 3.58
CA GLU A 71 -7.94 -18.51 2.86
C GLU A 71 -7.32 -19.17 1.63
N LYS A 72 -6.45 -18.44 0.91
CA LYS A 72 -5.74 -18.99 -0.25
C LYS A 72 -4.65 -19.97 0.13
N ALA A 73 -3.90 -19.70 1.21
CA ALA A 73 -2.83 -20.56 1.71
C ALA A 73 -3.35 -21.81 2.41
N ASN A 74 -4.47 -21.70 3.10
CA ASN A 74 -5.13 -22.75 3.87
C ASN A 74 -4.19 -23.58 4.76
N PRO A 75 -3.38 -22.96 5.65
CA PRO A 75 -2.44 -23.68 6.50
C PRO A 75 -3.15 -24.42 7.64
N ASP A 76 -2.44 -25.38 8.26
CA ASP A 76 -2.96 -26.15 9.41
C ASP A 76 -2.93 -25.37 10.74
N PHE A 77 -2.38 -24.18 10.76
CA PHE A 77 -2.23 -23.28 11.90
C PHE A 77 -2.84 -21.91 11.60
N GLY A 78 -2.97 -21.06 12.60
CA GLY A 78 -3.46 -19.70 12.43
C GLY A 78 -2.38 -18.64 12.59
N PHE A 79 -2.82 -17.36 12.61
CA PHE A 79 -1.97 -16.20 12.82
C PHE A 79 -2.57 -15.22 13.83
N GLU A 80 -1.70 -14.64 14.63
CA GLU A 80 -1.99 -13.50 15.51
C GLU A 80 -1.18 -12.29 15.04
N LEU A 81 -1.87 -11.15 14.91
CA LEU A 81 -1.31 -9.89 14.46
C LEU A 81 -1.38 -8.86 15.58
N GLU A 82 -0.25 -8.24 15.88
CA GLU A 82 -0.16 -7.00 16.66
C GLU A 82 0.18 -5.86 15.70
N ILE A 83 -0.60 -4.79 15.72
CA ILE A 83 -0.47 -3.65 14.80
C ILE A 83 -0.09 -2.42 15.61
N TYR A 84 1.04 -1.83 15.30
CA TYR A 84 1.56 -0.60 15.90
C TYR A 84 1.53 0.50 14.85
N LYS A 85 0.43 1.26 14.86
CA LYS A 85 0.18 2.35 13.89
C LYS A 85 0.99 3.57 14.25
N ARG A 86 1.82 4.01 13.31
CA ARG A 86 2.58 5.27 13.39
C ARG A 86 2.14 6.26 12.31
N ILE A 87 1.51 5.75 11.26
CA ILE A 87 0.93 6.57 10.19
C ILE A 87 -0.53 6.85 10.54
N LYS A 88 -0.87 8.13 10.72
CA LYS A 88 -2.25 8.53 11.04
C LYS A 88 -3.21 8.09 9.93
N PRO A 89 -4.31 7.39 10.25
CA PRO A 89 -5.38 7.13 9.29
C PRO A 89 -5.91 8.43 8.68
N GLY A 90 -6.15 8.45 7.37
CA GLY A 90 -6.61 9.66 6.67
C GLY A 90 -5.54 10.74 6.44
N SER A 91 -4.26 10.46 6.73
CA SER A 91 -3.16 11.41 6.52
C SER A 91 -2.76 11.62 5.07
N GLY A 92 -3.24 10.79 4.14
CA GLY A 92 -2.87 10.86 2.71
C GLY A 92 -1.51 10.25 2.36
N ILE A 93 -0.83 9.61 3.31
CA ILE A 93 0.47 8.97 3.08
C ILE A 93 0.40 7.43 3.21
N GLY A 94 -0.61 6.82 2.65
CA GLY A 94 -0.70 5.36 2.48
C GLY A 94 -0.87 4.56 3.78
N SER A 95 -1.53 5.13 4.82
CA SER A 95 -1.75 4.44 6.09
C SER A 95 -2.47 3.09 5.94
N SER A 96 -3.48 3.02 5.06
CA SER A 96 -4.21 1.79 4.73
C SER A 96 -3.31 0.78 4.02
N ALA A 97 -2.58 1.23 3.02
CA ALA A 97 -1.66 0.39 2.25
C ALA A 97 -0.56 -0.23 3.14
N ALA A 98 0.01 0.55 4.07
CA ALA A 98 0.98 0.06 5.03
C ALA A 98 0.39 -1.07 5.90
N SER A 99 -0.85 -0.92 6.38
CA SER A 99 -1.54 -1.97 7.15
C SER A 99 -1.79 -3.22 6.32
N ALA A 100 -2.29 -3.06 5.09
CA ALA A 100 -2.56 -4.17 4.18
C ALA A 100 -1.28 -4.95 3.83
N VAL A 101 -0.24 -4.22 3.40
CA VAL A 101 1.03 -4.82 2.96
C VAL A 101 1.77 -5.48 4.12
N GLY A 102 1.85 -4.83 5.28
CA GLY A 102 2.54 -5.37 6.45
C GLY A 102 2.00 -6.74 6.84
N SER A 103 0.67 -6.88 6.84
CA SER A 103 0.00 -8.15 7.19
C SER A 103 0.31 -9.27 6.20
N VAL A 104 0.11 -9.05 4.90
CA VAL A 104 0.32 -10.08 3.88
C VAL A 104 1.79 -10.43 3.69
N PHE A 105 2.69 -9.43 3.78
CA PHE A 105 4.13 -9.67 3.68
C PHE A 105 4.62 -10.56 4.83
N GLY A 106 4.30 -10.21 6.06
CA GLY A 106 4.77 -10.96 7.23
C GLY A 106 4.21 -12.38 7.28
N MET A 107 2.92 -12.56 6.96
CA MET A 107 2.32 -13.89 6.86
C MET A 107 2.99 -14.73 5.77
N ASN A 108 3.26 -14.15 4.60
CA ASN A 108 3.94 -14.87 3.51
C ASN A 108 5.35 -15.33 3.93
N GLN A 109 6.09 -14.51 4.68
CA GLN A 109 7.40 -14.91 5.23
C GLN A 109 7.28 -16.11 6.16
N LEU A 110 6.29 -16.11 7.08
CA LEU A 110 6.05 -17.20 8.04
C LEU A 110 5.57 -18.49 7.35
N LEU A 111 4.91 -18.38 6.21
CA LEU A 111 4.50 -19.51 5.37
C LEU A 111 5.64 -20.10 4.51
N GLY A 112 6.83 -19.46 4.48
CA GLY A 112 7.94 -19.90 3.64
C GLY A 112 7.89 -19.30 2.22
N LYS A 113 7.19 -18.20 2.03
CA LYS A 113 7.08 -17.42 0.78
C LYS A 113 6.39 -18.15 -0.38
N PRO A 114 5.22 -18.78 -0.17
CA PRO A 114 4.53 -19.48 -1.24
C PRO A 114 3.96 -18.56 -2.32
N PHE A 115 3.73 -17.26 -2.01
CA PHE A 115 3.15 -16.29 -2.92
C PHE A 115 4.20 -15.32 -3.47
N ASN A 116 4.07 -14.99 -4.76
CA ASN A 116 4.89 -13.98 -5.40
C ASN A 116 4.37 -12.53 -5.10
N GLN A 117 5.13 -11.54 -5.54
CA GLN A 117 4.84 -10.13 -5.26
C GLN A 117 3.47 -9.67 -5.81
N ASN A 118 3.08 -10.11 -7.01
CA ASN A 118 1.79 -9.73 -7.58
C ASN A 118 0.62 -10.31 -6.76
N GLU A 119 0.73 -11.56 -6.34
CA GLU A 119 -0.29 -12.19 -5.48
C GLU A 119 -0.40 -11.45 -4.14
N LEU A 120 0.71 -11.02 -3.54
CA LEU A 120 0.68 -10.22 -2.31
C LEU A 120 0.01 -8.87 -2.51
N ILE A 121 0.26 -8.19 -3.64
CA ILE A 121 -0.43 -6.95 -4.00
C ILE A 121 -1.94 -7.20 -4.14
N GLU A 122 -2.34 -8.27 -4.82
CA GLU A 122 -3.76 -8.63 -4.98
C GLU A 122 -4.45 -8.90 -3.63
N PHE A 123 -3.80 -9.58 -2.69
CA PHE A 123 -4.35 -9.76 -1.33
C PHE A 123 -4.45 -8.43 -0.59
N ALA A 124 -3.44 -7.58 -0.67
CA ALA A 124 -3.44 -6.26 -0.03
C ALA A 124 -4.54 -5.35 -0.60
N MET A 125 -4.79 -5.39 -1.93
CA MET A 125 -5.86 -4.63 -2.59
C MET A 125 -7.25 -4.98 -2.05
N LYS A 126 -7.49 -6.22 -1.58
CA LYS A 126 -8.77 -6.58 -0.95
C LYS A 126 -9.02 -5.82 0.35
N GLY A 127 -7.98 -5.59 1.14
CA GLY A 127 -8.07 -4.74 2.32
C GLY A 127 -8.28 -3.26 1.96
N GLU A 128 -7.58 -2.76 0.95
CA GLU A 128 -7.73 -1.37 0.49
C GLU A 128 -9.15 -1.08 -0.03
N ALA A 129 -9.80 -2.05 -0.67
CA ALA A 129 -11.18 -1.93 -1.13
C ALA A 129 -12.18 -1.66 0.03
N LEU A 130 -11.87 -2.08 1.27
CA LEU A 130 -12.66 -1.74 2.45
C LEU A 130 -12.64 -0.23 2.75
N ALA A 131 -11.51 0.45 2.48
CA ALA A 131 -11.32 1.87 2.78
C ALA A 131 -11.79 2.80 1.65
N SER A 132 -11.54 2.42 0.40
CA SER A 132 -11.68 3.32 -0.76
C SER A 132 -12.82 2.96 -1.72
N ALA A 133 -13.49 1.82 -1.51
CA ALA A 133 -14.48 1.23 -2.42
C ALA A 133 -13.95 1.01 -3.87
N ALA A 134 -12.63 1.07 -4.07
CA ALA A 134 -11.97 0.85 -5.35
C ALA A 134 -10.62 0.14 -5.16
N GLU A 135 -10.24 -0.66 -6.15
CA GLU A 135 -8.96 -1.38 -6.16
C GLU A 135 -7.86 -0.46 -6.70
N HIS A 136 -7.04 0.11 -5.80
CA HIS A 136 -5.89 0.93 -6.16
C HIS A 136 -4.61 0.24 -5.70
N ALA A 137 -3.59 0.24 -6.55
CA ALA A 137 -2.29 -0.37 -6.25
C ALA A 137 -1.15 0.64 -6.13
N ASP A 138 -1.40 1.92 -6.39
CA ASP A 138 -0.41 3.00 -6.42
C ASP A 138 0.24 3.33 -5.06
N ASN A 139 -0.45 3.01 -3.94
CA ASN A 139 0.14 3.00 -2.60
C ASN A 139 0.65 1.60 -2.19
N ILE A 140 -0.07 0.55 -2.55
CA ILE A 140 0.26 -0.84 -2.15
C ILE A 140 1.56 -1.30 -2.81
N ALA A 141 1.73 -1.03 -4.11
CA ALA A 141 2.90 -1.48 -4.83
C ALA A 141 4.21 -0.92 -4.25
N PRO A 142 4.37 0.40 -4.02
CA PRO A 142 5.58 0.91 -3.43
C PRO A 142 5.77 0.50 -1.97
N ALA A 143 4.70 0.30 -1.18
CA ALA A 143 4.82 -0.21 0.18
C ALA A 143 5.41 -1.63 0.22
N LEU A 144 5.10 -2.47 -0.79
CA LEU A 144 5.60 -3.83 -0.87
C LEU A 144 6.97 -3.94 -1.55
N LEU A 145 7.16 -3.20 -2.66
CA LEU A 145 8.31 -3.34 -3.55
C LEU A 145 9.45 -2.36 -3.25
N GLY A 146 9.14 -1.29 -2.54
CA GLY A 146 10.07 -0.19 -2.31
C GLY A 146 10.21 0.74 -3.52
N GLY A 147 10.85 1.90 -3.31
CA GLY A 147 11.17 2.87 -4.35
C GLY A 147 9.95 3.41 -5.08
N PHE A 148 10.15 3.81 -6.33
CA PHE A 148 9.08 4.24 -7.23
C PHE A 148 8.47 3.05 -7.97
N THR A 149 7.14 3.03 -8.09
CA THR A 149 6.41 2.00 -8.83
C THR A 149 5.36 2.62 -9.73
N LEU A 150 5.19 2.04 -10.92
CA LEU A 150 4.15 2.40 -11.87
C LEU A 150 3.19 1.23 -12.08
N VAL A 151 1.93 1.46 -11.82
CA VAL A 151 0.85 0.51 -12.10
C VAL A 151 0.50 0.58 -13.59
N LYS A 152 0.95 -0.42 -14.35
CA LYS A 152 0.64 -0.49 -15.78
C LYS A 152 -0.76 -1.01 -16.03
N ASN A 153 -1.14 -2.08 -15.34
CA ASN A 153 -2.46 -2.70 -15.43
C ASN A 153 -2.86 -3.24 -14.06
N LEU A 154 -4.17 -3.27 -13.80
CA LEU A 154 -4.73 -3.97 -12.65
C LEU A 154 -5.19 -5.41 -13.00
N LYS A 155 -5.61 -5.67 -14.24
CA LYS A 155 -6.09 -6.99 -14.70
C LYS A 155 -5.58 -7.28 -16.12
N PRO A 156 -4.61 -8.22 -16.31
CA PRO A 156 -3.79 -8.82 -15.25
C PRO A 156 -2.91 -7.79 -14.55
N LEU A 157 -2.63 -7.99 -13.27
CA LEU A 157 -1.81 -7.05 -12.49
C LEU A 157 -0.40 -6.99 -13.06
N ARG A 158 0.05 -5.76 -13.37
CA ARG A 158 1.41 -5.50 -13.85
C ARG A 158 1.95 -4.21 -13.25
N ILE A 159 2.95 -4.35 -12.40
CA ILE A 159 3.68 -3.26 -11.77
C ILE A 159 5.07 -3.16 -12.40
N LEU A 160 5.51 -1.93 -12.65
CA LEU A 160 6.87 -1.62 -13.08
C LEU A 160 7.58 -0.90 -11.94
N GLN A 161 8.76 -1.39 -11.55
CA GLN A 161 9.64 -0.65 -10.66
C GLN A 161 10.45 0.35 -11.47
N ILE A 162 10.57 1.57 -10.95
CA ILE A 162 11.31 2.65 -11.58
C ILE A 162 12.53 2.94 -10.71
N PRO A 163 13.70 3.19 -11.27
CA PRO A 163 14.87 3.57 -10.49
C PRO A 163 14.57 4.75 -9.57
N SER A 164 15.00 4.63 -8.32
CA SER A 164 14.87 5.70 -7.33
C SER A 164 16.24 6.35 -7.16
N PRO A 165 16.36 7.64 -7.39
CA PRO A 165 17.61 8.35 -7.14
C PRO A 165 17.99 8.30 -5.65
N GLU A 166 19.27 8.08 -5.36
CA GLU A 166 19.76 7.95 -3.97
C GLU A 166 19.65 9.26 -3.18
N ASP A 167 19.78 10.41 -3.87
CA ASP A 167 19.78 11.75 -3.27
C ASP A 167 18.42 12.47 -3.35
N LEU A 168 17.34 11.74 -3.62
CA LEU A 168 16.01 12.32 -3.71
C LEU A 168 15.33 12.35 -2.34
N TYR A 169 14.96 13.55 -1.89
CA TYR A 169 14.25 13.77 -0.63
C TYR A 169 12.81 14.22 -0.88
N ALA A 170 11.88 13.66 -0.14
CA ALA A 170 10.49 14.10 -0.14
C ALA A 170 10.19 14.90 1.14
N VAL A 171 9.63 16.11 0.98
CA VAL A 171 9.12 16.90 2.09
C VAL A 171 7.61 16.69 2.18
N ILE A 172 7.15 16.16 3.31
CA ILE A 172 5.74 15.91 3.57
C ILE A 172 5.16 17.03 4.41
N VAL A 173 4.12 17.69 3.90
CA VAL A 173 3.36 18.70 4.63
C VAL A 173 1.94 18.17 4.84
N HIS A 174 1.60 17.82 6.08
CA HIS A 174 0.28 17.32 6.43
C HIS A 174 -0.60 18.47 6.92
N GLN A 175 -1.66 18.78 6.18
CA GLN A 175 -2.71 19.69 6.64
C GLN A 175 -3.57 18.98 7.70
N GLN A 176 -3.99 19.70 8.75
CA GLN A 176 -4.83 19.15 9.83
C GLN A 176 -6.32 19.06 9.41
N ILE A 177 -6.56 18.72 8.15
CA ILE A 177 -7.89 18.54 7.55
C ILE A 177 -7.96 17.11 7.02
N GLU A 178 -8.99 16.39 7.41
CA GLU A 178 -9.27 15.08 6.85
C GLU A 178 -10.13 15.23 5.59
N ILE A 179 -9.65 14.70 4.46
CA ILE A 179 -10.41 14.61 3.20
C ILE A 179 -10.51 13.14 2.84
N LYS A 180 -11.74 12.62 2.80
CA LYS A 180 -11.97 11.24 2.38
C LYS A 180 -11.67 11.06 0.89
N THR A 181 -11.06 9.95 0.53
CA THR A 181 -10.72 9.62 -0.87
C THR A 181 -11.96 9.67 -1.78
N SER A 182 -13.11 9.21 -1.30
CA SER A 182 -14.38 9.28 -2.05
C SER A 182 -14.82 10.72 -2.33
N GLU A 183 -14.65 11.64 -1.38
CA GLU A 183 -14.98 13.06 -1.55
C GLU A 183 -14.03 13.73 -2.55
N ALA A 184 -12.73 13.47 -2.42
CA ALA A 184 -11.72 13.98 -3.36
C ALA A 184 -12.00 13.50 -4.80
N ARG A 185 -12.45 12.25 -4.97
CA ARG A 185 -12.80 11.70 -6.29
C ARG A 185 -14.09 12.27 -6.85
N SER A 186 -15.06 12.61 -6.02
CA SER A 186 -16.36 13.13 -6.47
C SER A 186 -16.29 14.46 -7.23
N VAL A 187 -15.22 15.23 -7.04
CA VAL A 187 -15.01 16.51 -7.73
C VAL A 187 -14.25 16.37 -9.06
N LEU A 188 -13.77 15.17 -9.39
CA LEU A 188 -13.06 14.94 -10.64
C LEU A 188 -14.02 14.88 -11.83
N PRO A 189 -13.68 15.48 -12.98
CA PRO A 189 -14.49 15.42 -14.17
C PRO A 189 -14.49 14.00 -14.77
N ALA A 190 -15.64 13.55 -15.26
CA ALA A 190 -15.76 12.26 -15.95
C ALA A 190 -15.04 12.22 -17.31
N GLN A 191 -14.74 13.37 -17.90
CA GLN A 191 -14.05 13.51 -19.18
C GLN A 191 -13.06 14.67 -19.12
N ILE A 192 -11.97 14.54 -19.87
CA ILE A 192 -10.95 15.58 -20.03
C ILE A 192 -10.73 15.89 -21.52
N LYS A 193 -10.26 17.09 -21.83
CA LYS A 193 -9.93 17.48 -23.19
C LYS A 193 -8.68 16.73 -23.66
N LEU A 194 -8.63 16.35 -24.94
CA LEU A 194 -7.46 15.67 -25.53
C LEU A 194 -6.15 16.44 -25.30
N LYS A 195 -6.19 17.79 -25.38
CA LYS A 195 -5.04 18.65 -25.11
C LYS A 195 -4.50 18.46 -23.68
N ASP A 196 -5.40 18.37 -22.70
CA ASP A 196 -5.00 18.20 -21.29
C ASP A 196 -4.44 16.78 -21.08
N ALA A 197 -5.04 15.77 -21.72
CA ALA A 197 -4.54 14.39 -21.70
C ALA A 197 -3.14 14.29 -22.31
N THR A 198 -2.87 14.93 -23.47
CA THR A 198 -1.55 14.90 -24.10
C THR A 198 -0.49 15.61 -23.27
N THR A 199 -0.85 16.73 -22.61
CA THR A 199 0.04 17.41 -21.66
C THR A 199 0.36 16.51 -20.47
N GLN A 200 -0.66 15.83 -19.92
CA GLN A 200 -0.50 14.92 -18.81
C GLN A 200 0.42 13.73 -19.16
N TRP A 201 0.27 13.13 -20.34
CA TRP A 201 1.15 12.04 -20.79
C TRP A 201 2.60 12.50 -20.95
N ALA A 202 2.81 13.72 -21.49
CA ALA A 202 4.14 14.29 -21.59
C ALA A 202 4.78 14.52 -20.22
N ASN A 203 4.02 15.05 -19.24
CA ASN A 203 4.52 15.27 -17.89
C ASN A 203 4.90 13.95 -17.20
N LEU A 204 4.05 12.90 -17.32
CA LEU A 204 4.38 11.58 -16.77
C LEU A 204 5.63 10.99 -17.42
N GLY A 205 5.73 11.07 -18.76
CA GLY A 205 6.92 10.61 -19.48
C GLY A 205 8.18 11.37 -19.07
N SER A 206 8.09 12.68 -18.88
CA SER A 206 9.21 13.52 -18.42
C SER A 206 9.64 13.15 -17.00
N LEU A 207 8.71 12.94 -16.08
CA LEU A 207 9.04 12.51 -14.71
C LEU A 207 9.77 11.16 -14.73
N ILE A 208 9.26 10.17 -15.48
CA ILE A 208 9.93 8.86 -15.60
C ILE A 208 11.33 9.01 -16.18
N HIS A 209 11.50 9.87 -17.21
CA HIS A 209 12.82 10.16 -17.78
C HIS A 209 13.76 10.78 -16.74
N ALA A 210 13.29 11.80 -16.00
CA ALA A 210 14.07 12.48 -14.97
C ALA A 210 14.55 11.51 -13.87
N LEU A 211 13.69 10.60 -13.42
CA LEU A 211 14.05 9.56 -12.44
C LEU A 211 15.14 8.60 -12.97
N HIS A 212 15.17 8.33 -14.28
CA HIS A 212 16.19 7.47 -14.88
C HIS A 212 17.53 8.17 -15.14
N THR A 213 17.49 9.47 -15.38
CA THR A 213 18.67 10.25 -15.78
C THR A 213 19.23 11.14 -14.67
N ASN A 214 18.55 11.19 -13.50
CA ASN A 214 18.82 12.14 -12.42
C ASN A 214 18.78 13.60 -12.88
N ASP A 215 17.92 13.91 -13.86
CA ASP A 215 17.70 15.25 -14.39
C ASP A 215 16.45 15.86 -13.77
N TYR A 216 16.64 16.81 -12.87
CA TYR A 216 15.56 17.47 -12.10
C TYR A 216 15.35 18.95 -12.51
N ALA A 217 15.89 19.38 -13.63
CA ALA A 217 15.80 20.75 -14.13
C ALA A 217 14.47 21.05 -14.86
#